data_09dc2d5133edf4f158b9fb4782eb4466
#
_entry.id   09dc2d5133edf4f158b9fb4782eb4466
#
_cell.length_a   1.000
_cell.length_b   1.000
_cell.length_c   1.000
_cell.angle_alpha   90.00
_cell.angle_beta   90.00
_cell.angle_gamma   90.00
#
_symmetry.space_group_name_H-M   'P 1'
#
loop_
_entity.id
_entity.type
_entity.pdbx_description
1 polymer ?
#
loop_
_entity_poly.entity_id
_entity_poly.type
_entity_poly.pdbx_seq_one_letter_code
_entity_poly.pdbx_strand_id
1 'polypeptide(L)'
;MTQDERPANPVRLARSGSVAVIEIDNPPVNAASQAVREGLLGALSDAAADPGIAAIVLMGAGKTFVAGADIREFDGPLLGPNLPDVCNAIEDCSKPVVAALHGTALGGGCEVALAAHARIMAEGSVLGLPEVKLGLIPGAGGTQRVPRLADAVAAFEIASSGRLVQAGEAAQLGIVDRIVPLAALREEAVQLAAELHGQPMRRTRTLPIRLSDASAFEAAKTKALARARGQAAPAALAVAMTAALTHNFAEGCDLERQLFLELRGSDQAKAMRHVFFAERQAGRLPELRGVSQRPVSSVGIVGAGTMGAGIAGACLAAGFDAVLAEPDEAARERGGNRIAVILEKAKSRQSAAAQPGALRIEDALGELTGCQLIIEAVFEDMAVKADVLAQLGRIAVAGTVIATNTSYLDVNRLAEASGRPQDIIGLHFFAPAEIMRLVEVVRGGKSAPDAVATGLAIARR
;
A
#
# COMPACT_ATOMS: atom_id res chain seq x y z
N MET A 1 -13.73 -15.59 12.23
CA MET A 1 -14.95 -14.84 12.57
C MET A 1 -15.96 -15.19 11.51
N THR A 2 -17.02 -15.86 11.92
CA THR A 2 -18.16 -16.24 11.11
C THR A 2 -18.89 -14.98 10.64
N GLN A 3 -19.63 -15.08 9.52
CA GLN A 3 -20.32 -13.96 8.85
C GLN A 3 -21.42 -13.23 9.69
N ASP A 4 -21.58 -13.56 10.96
CA ASP A 4 -22.77 -13.23 11.76
C ASP A 4 -22.59 -12.09 12.80
N GLU A 5 -21.46 -11.38 12.84
CA GLU A 5 -21.24 -10.29 13.81
C GLU A 5 -21.02 -8.90 13.20
N ARG A 6 -21.52 -8.64 11.99
CA ARG A 6 -21.53 -7.27 11.49
C ARG A 6 -22.67 -6.50 12.17
N PRO A 7 -22.44 -5.30 12.72
CA PRO A 7 -23.53 -4.47 13.21
C PRO A 7 -24.55 -4.25 12.09
N ALA A 8 -25.82 -4.31 12.41
CA ALA A 8 -26.91 -4.14 11.45
C ALA A 8 -26.85 -2.78 10.71
N ASN A 9 -26.18 -1.79 11.30
CA ASN A 9 -25.84 -0.50 10.68
C ASN A 9 -24.38 -0.16 10.98
N PRO A 10 -23.49 -0.13 9.94
CA PRO A 10 -22.07 0.20 10.10
C PRO A 10 -21.81 1.71 10.30
N VAL A 11 -22.83 2.53 10.40
CA VAL A 11 -22.73 3.98 10.63
C VAL A 11 -23.54 4.35 11.85
N ARG A 12 -22.90 5.00 12.81
CA ARG A 12 -23.51 5.45 14.05
C ARG A 12 -23.57 6.97 14.10
N LEU A 13 -24.69 7.50 14.56
CA LEU A 13 -24.86 8.92 14.85
C LEU A 13 -24.84 9.11 16.36
N ALA A 14 -23.90 9.90 16.87
CA ALA A 14 -23.79 10.30 18.25
C ALA A 14 -23.82 11.84 18.35
N ARG A 15 -24.10 12.36 19.55
CA ARG A 15 -24.16 13.78 19.81
C ARG A 15 -23.08 14.21 20.77
N SER A 16 -22.38 15.31 20.48
CA SER A 16 -21.45 15.99 21.36
C SER A 16 -21.82 17.47 21.44
N GLY A 17 -22.64 17.83 22.44
CA GLY A 17 -23.25 19.17 22.52
C GLY A 17 -24.16 19.43 21.30
N SER A 18 -23.89 20.48 20.55
CA SER A 18 -24.57 20.82 19.30
C SER A 18 -23.92 20.22 18.05
N VAL A 19 -22.89 19.36 18.18
CA VAL A 19 -22.23 18.73 17.05
C VAL A 19 -22.65 17.27 16.94
N ALA A 20 -23.09 16.85 15.75
CA ALA A 20 -23.30 15.45 15.43
C ALA A 20 -21.96 14.79 15.08
N VAL A 21 -21.70 13.61 15.61
CA VAL A 21 -20.54 12.78 15.26
C VAL A 21 -21.06 11.54 14.53
N ILE A 22 -20.78 11.44 13.25
CA ILE A 22 -21.10 10.30 12.40
C ILE A 22 -19.85 9.43 12.35
N GLU A 23 -19.93 8.24 12.94
CA GLU A 23 -18.84 7.29 13.05
C GLU A 23 -19.08 6.08 12.15
N ILE A 24 -18.12 5.78 11.27
CA ILE A 24 -18.13 4.62 10.38
C ILE A 24 -17.42 3.48 11.10
N ASP A 25 -18.11 2.36 11.34
CA ASP A 25 -17.59 1.15 12.01
C ASP A 25 -17.86 -0.09 11.14
N ASN A 26 -17.06 -0.24 10.09
CA ASN A 26 -17.13 -1.35 9.13
C ASN A 26 -15.76 -2.08 9.05
N PRO A 27 -15.40 -2.87 10.07
CA PRO A 27 -14.10 -3.53 10.13
C PRO A 27 -13.88 -4.50 8.94
N PRO A 28 -12.61 -4.75 8.55
CA PRO A 28 -11.39 -4.31 9.26
C PRO A 28 -10.86 -2.92 8.86
N VAL A 29 -11.38 -2.29 7.80
CA VAL A 29 -10.79 -1.10 7.17
C VAL A 29 -11.80 0.00 6.82
N ASN A 30 -13.01 -0.09 7.34
CA ASN A 30 -14.09 0.87 7.07
C ASN A 30 -14.35 1.11 5.58
N ALA A 31 -14.28 0.04 4.76
CA ALA A 31 -14.55 0.16 3.33
C ALA A 31 -15.96 0.73 3.09
N ALA A 32 -16.09 1.65 2.14
CA ALA A 32 -17.35 2.31 1.78
C ALA A 32 -18.27 1.35 0.99
N SER A 33 -18.72 0.26 1.65
CA SER A 33 -19.72 -0.68 1.15
C SER A 33 -21.08 -0.01 0.97
N GLN A 34 -22.02 -0.72 0.30
CA GLN A 34 -23.39 -0.21 0.14
C GLN A 34 -24.02 0.18 1.48
N ALA A 35 -23.92 -0.69 2.49
CA ALA A 35 -24.47 -0.40 3.81
C ALA A 35 -23.84 0.84 4.48
N VAL A 36 -22.54 1.08 4.28
CA VAL A 36 -21.86 2.31 4.75
C VAL A 36 -22.38 3.53 3.99
N ARG A 37 -22.56 3.44 2.68
CA ARG A 37 -23.09 4.56 1.87
C ARG A 37 -24.53 4.93 2.26
N GLU A 38 -25.39 3.92 2.43
CA GLU A 38 -26.78 4.09 2.93
C GLU A 38 -26.79 4.71 4.33
N GLY A 39 -25.97 4.16 5.24
CA GLY A 39 -25.87 4.67 6.61
C GLY A 39 -25.36 6.10 6.68
N LEU A 40 -24.38 6.47 5.85
CA LEU A 40 -23.87 7.85 5.76
C LEU A 40 -24.95 8.82 5.28
N LEU A 41 -25.68 8.49 4.23
CA LEU A 41 -26.77 9.34 3.73
C LEU A 41 -27.87 9.51 4.77
N GLY A 42 -28.29 8.44 5.43
CA GLY A 42 -29.27 8.49 6.51
C GLY A 42 -28.80 9.37 7.67
N ALA A 43 -27.60 9.13 8.19
CA ALA A 43 -27.06 9.90 9.30
C ALA A 43 -26.85 11.39 8.96
N LEU A 44 -26.40 11.70 7.72
CA LEU A 44 -26.29 13.09 7.25
C LEU A 44 -27.66 13.77 7.17
N SER A 45 -28.68 13.08 6.65
CA SER A 45 -30.03 13.59 6.56
C SER A 45 -30.62 13.86 7.95
N ASP A 46 -30.49 12.92 8.86
CA ASP A 46 -30.96 13.05 10.23
C ASP A 46 -30.28 14.21 10.97
N ALA A 47 -28.94 14.30 10.87
CA ALA A 47 -28.19 15.40 11.47
C ALA A 47 -28.52 16.76 10.84
N ALA A 48 -28.76 16.80 9.54
CA ALA A 48 -29.17 18.05 8.84
C ALA A 48 -30.54 18.51 9.27
N ALA A 49 -31.50 17.59 9.48
CA ALA A 49 -32.87 17.88 9.88
C ALA A 49 -33.02 18.26 11.36
N ASP A 50 -32.16 17.83 12.25
CA ASP A 50 -32.23 18.08 13.69
C ASP A 50 -31.86 19.55 14.01
N PRO A 51 -32.80 20.40 14.48
CA PRO A 51 -32.50 21.80 14.81
C PRO A 51 -31.52 21.98 15.97
N GLY A 52 -31.35 20.97 16.79
CA GLY A 52 -30.36 20.98 17.89
C GLY A 52 -28.95 20.66 17.46
N ILE A 53 -28.72 20.30 16.20
CA ILE A 53 -27.39 20.08 15.61
C ILE A 53 -26.96 21.30 14.81
N ALA A 54 -25.79 21.84 15.12
CA ALA A 54 -25.20 23.01 14.46
C ALA A 54 -24.14 22.62 13.40
N ALA A 55 -23.43 21.51 13.60
CA ALA A 55 -22.38 21.04 12.73
C ALA A 55 -22.18 19.51 12.82
N ILE A 56 -21.43 18.94 11.89
CA ILE A 56 -21.26 17.49 11.75
C ILE A 56 -19.76 17.16 11.67
N VAL A 57 -19.35 16.10 12.36
CA VAL A 57 -18.04 15.45 12.22
C VAL A 57 -18.22 14.08 11.61
N LEU A 58 -17.47 13.76 10.56
CA LEU A 58 -17.33 12.42 9.99
C LEU A 58 -16.03 11.81 10.48
N MET A 59 -16.07 10.61 11.06
CA MET A 59 -14.88 9.89 11.50
C MET A 59 -15.03 8.37 11.32
N GLY A 60 -13.92 7.64 11.36
CA GLY A 60 -13.91 6.19 11.38
C GLY A 60 -13.71 5.64 12.79
N ALA A 61 -14.23 4.46 13.07
CA ALA A 61 -13.87 3.67 14.24
C ALA A 61 -12.58 2.88 14.01
N GLY A 62 -11.93 2.43 15.08
CA GLY A 62 -10.77 1.56 15.02
C GLY A 62 -9.50 2.24 14.50
N LYS A 63 -8.84 1.65 13.51
CA LYS A 63 -7.47 2.04 13.10
C LYS A 63 -7.41 2.96 11.88
N THR A 64 -8.51 3.22 11.21
CA THR A 64 -8.50 3.93 9.93
C THR A 64 -9.80 4.72 9.72
N PHE A 65 -9.72 5.80 9.00
CA PHE A 65 -10.91 6.56 8.59
C PHE A 65 -11.74 5.70 7.60
N VAL A 66 -11.38 5.68 6.32
CA VAL A 66 -12.00 4.85 5.28
C VAL A 66 -10.90 4.46 4.28
N ALA A 67 -10.64 3.18 4.12
CA ALA A 67 -9.55 2.72 3.26
C ALA A 67 -9.96 2.50 1.78
N GLY A 68 -11.04 3.09 1.35
CA GLY A 68 -11.53 3.05 -0.03
C GLY A 68 -12.94 2.50 -0.19
N ALA A 69 -13.40 2.44 -1.43
CA ALA A 69 -14.61 1.71 -1.79
C ALA A 69 -14.45 0.20 -1.53
N ASP A 70 -15.54 -0.51 -1.35
CA ASP A 70 -15.48 -1.97 -1.25
C ASP A 70 -15.22 -2.59 -2.62
N ILE A 71 -13.97 -2.95 -2.86
CA ILE A 71 -13.51 -3.50 -4.15
C ILE A 71 -14.26 -4.80 -4.51
N ARG A 72 -14.80 -5.53 -3.52
CA ARG A 72 -15.59 -6.76 -3.74
C ARG A 72 -16.90 -6.49 -4.48
N GLU A 73 -17.42 -5.27 -4.39
CA GLU A 73 -18.63 -4.85 -5.11
C GLU A 73 -18.36 -4.52 -6.59
N PHE A 74 -17.09 -4.44 -7.02
CA PHE A 74 -16.75 -3.99 -8.38
C PHE A 74 -17.05 -5.02 -9.47
N ASP A 75 -17.15 -6.29 -9.13
CA ASP A 75 -17.47 -7.36 -10.07
C ASP A 75 -19.00 -7.65 -10.12
N GLY A 76 -19.78 -7.02 -9.24
CA GLY A 76 -21.24 -7.12 -9.18
C GLY A 76 -21.97 -5.97 -9.85
N PRO A 77 -23.32 -5.95 -9.79
CA PRO A 77 -24.11 -4.81 -10.24
C PRO A 77 -23.81 -3.56 -9.40
N LEU A 78 -24.01 -2.38 -10.00
CA LEU A 78 -23.97 -1.13 -9.27
C LEU A 78 -25.22 -1.02 -8.40
N LEU A 79 -25.06 -1.17 -7.10
CA LEU A 79 -26.13 -0.97 -6.12
C LEU A 79 -26.02 0.45 -5.55
N GLY A 80 -27.11 1.20 -5.69
CA GLY A 80 -27.21 2.54 -5.08
C GLY A 80 -27.41 2.45 -3.55
N PRO A 81 -27.14 3.57 -2.83
CA PRO A 81 -26.56 4.80 -3.35
C PRO A 81 -25.10 4.59 -3.77
N ASN A 82 -24.67 5.35 -4.79
CA ASN A 82 -23.29 5.35 -5.24
C ASN A 82 -22.42 6.28 -4.38
N LEU A 83 -21.11 6.13 -4.43
CA LEU A 83 -20.21 7.01 -3.68
C LEU A 83 -20.28 8.48 -4.10
N PRO A 84 -20.45 8.84 -5.39
CA PRO A 84 -20.76 10.23 -5.78
C PRO A 84 -21.95 10.84 -5.05
N ASP A 85 -23.01 10.05 -4.81
CA ASP A 85 -24.22 10.54 -4.10
C ASP A 85 -23.87 10.93 -2.67
N VAL A 86 -23.04 10.13 -1.98
CA VAL A 86 -22.54 10.44 -0.62
C VAL A 86 -21.66 11.68 -0.63
N CYS A 87 -20.69 11.78 -1.56
CA CYS A 87 -19.82 12.95 -1.66
C CYS A 87 -20.63 14.24 -1.92
N ASN A 88 -21.61 14.17 -2.79
CA ASN A 88 -22.49 15.32 -3.07
C ASN A 88 -23.33 15.67 -1.85
N ALA A 89 -23.92 14.71 -1.15
CA ALA A 89 -24.69 14.95 0.06
C ALA A 89 -23.87 15.59 1.19
N ILE A 90 -22.59 15.20 1.34
CA ILE A 90 -21.66 15.83 2.28
C ILE A 90 -21.42 17.29 1.91
N GLU A 91 -21.10 17.56 0.64
CA GLU A 91 -20.76 18.90 0.16
C GLU A 91 -21.97 19.85 0.07
N ASP A 92 -23.17 19.29 -0.15
CA ASP A 92 -24.44 20.03 -0.19
C ASP A 92 -25.12 20.19 1.18
N CYS A 93 -24.57 19.53 2.23
CA CYS A 93 -25.13 19.62 3.55
C CYS A 93 -25.32 21.09 3.98
N SER A 94 -26.47 21.38 4.56
CA SER A 94 -26.81 22.73 5.04
C SER A 94 -26.05 23.15 6.29
N LYS A 95 -25.35 22.19 6.95
CA LYS A 95 -24.52 22.38 8.13
C LYS A 95 -23.06 22.07 7.83
N PRO A 96 -22.09 22.74 8.48
CA PRO A 96 -20.69 22.43 8.30
C PRO A 96 -20.39 20.96 8.59
N VAL A 97 -19.64 20.31 7.68
CA VAL A 97 -19.17 18.93 7.82
C VAL A 97 -17.65 18.94 7.87
N VAL A 98 -17.09 18.39 8.94
CA VAL A 98 -15.65 18.22 9.15
C VAL A 98 -15.28 16.74 9.05
N ALA A 99 -14.35 16.39 8.18
CA ALA A 99 -13.77 15.04 8.13
C ALA A 99 -12.59 14.94 9.08
N ALA A 100 -12.67 14.02 10.06
CA ALA A 100 -11.63 13.73 11.05
C ALA A 100 -10.87 12.46 10.62
N LEU A 101 -9.67 12.65 10.06
CA LEU A 101 -8.90 11.61 9.38
C LEU A 101 -7.85 11.00 10.32
N HIS A 102 -7.83 9.67 10.41
CA HIS A 102 -6.76 8.93 11.09
C HIS A 102 -6.40 7.64 10.36
N GLY A 103 -5.19 7.14 10.60
CA GLY A 103 -4.68 5.97 9.92
C GLY A 103 -4.63 6.18 8.40
N THR A 104 -5.62 5.68 7.67
CA THR A 104 -5.66 5.81 6.20
C THR A 104 -6.99 6.38 5.70
N ALA A 105 -6.93 7.32 4.74
CA ALA A 105 -8.07 7.81 3.96
C ALA A 105 -7.73 7.63 2.47
N LEU A 106 -8.13 6.51 1.86
CA LEU A 106 -7.64 6.13 0.53
C LEU A 106 -8.79 5.98 -0.47
N GLY A 107 -8.50 6.31 -1.73
CA GLY A 107 -9.47 6.16 -2.81
C GLY A 107 -10.81 6.81 -2.48
N GLY A 108 -11.90 6.06 -2.56
CA GLY A 108 -13.23 6.55 -2.19
C GLY A 108 -13.31 7.15 -0.79
N GLY A 109 -12.50 6.71 0.17
CA GLY A 109 -12.42 7.32 1.50
C GLY A 109 -11.74 8.70 1.47
N CYS A 110 -10.75 8.87 0.61
CA CYS A 110 -10.17 10.18 0.33
C CYS A 110 -11.21 11.09 -0.36
N GLU A 111 -11.99 10.58 -1.32
CA GLU A 111 -13.03 11.33 -2.02
C GLU A 111 -14.12 11.83 -1.05
N VAL A 112 -14.53 10.99 -0.08
CA VAL A 112 -15.43 11.39 1.02
C VAL A 112 -14.83 12.55 1.83
N ALA A 113 -13.55 12.45 2.18
CA ALA A 113 -12.84 13.51 2.92
C ALA A 113 -12.73 14.81 2.10
N LEU A 114 -12.45 14.72 0.79
CA LEU A 114 -12.36 15.89 -0.10
C LEU A 114 -13.69 16.62 -0.28
N ALA A 115 -14.81 15.92 -0.08
CA ALA A 115 -16.16 16.50 -0.16
C ALA A 115 -16.57 17.27 1.11
N ALA A 116 -15.92 17.03 2.25
CA ALA A 116 -16.18 17.75 3.49
C ALA A 116 -15.79 19.24 3.40
N HIS A 117 -16.43 20.10 4.20
CA HIS A 117 -16.16 21.52 4.24
C HIS A 117 -14.80 21.85 4.87
N ALA A 118 -14.36 21.03 5.85
CA ALA A 118 -13.01 21.08 6.39
C ALA A 118 -12.49 19.67 6.71
N ARG A 119 -11.19 19.54 6.83
CA ARG A 119 -10.45 18.29 7.10
C ARG A 119 -9.44 18.52 8.21
N ILE A 120 -9.54 17.71 9.25
CA ILE A 120 -8.53 17.62 10.33
C ILE A 120 -7.93 16.22 10.30
N MET A 121 -6.62 16.11 10.48
CA MET A 121 -5.89 14.85 10.29
C MET A 121 -4.98 14.57 11.46
N ALA A 122 -4.98 13.35 11.95
CA ALA A 122 -4.06 12.90 12.98
C ALA A 122 -2.62 12.77 12.43
N GLU A 123 -1.64 13.11 13.25
CA GLU A 123 -0.23 12.85 12.97
C GLU A 123 0.00 11.37 12.61
N GLY A 124 0.93 11.10 11.71
CA GLY A 124 1.25 9.75 11.24
C GLY A 124 0.21 9.12 10.32
N SER A 125 -0.91 9.81 10.03
CA SER A 125 -1.94 9.34 9.10
C SER A 125 -1.56 9.65 7.64
N VAL A 126 -2.20 8.92 6.72
CA VAL A 126 -1.98 9.09 5.27
C VAL A 126 -3.30 9.20 4.52
N LEU A 127 -3.28 9.95 3.42
CA LEU A 127 -4.35 9.97 2.43
C LEU A 127 -3.81 9.72 1.02
N GLY A 128 -4.69 9.43 0.06
CA GLY A 128 -4.28 9.25 -1.34
C GLY A 128 -5.36 8.70 -2.25
N LEU A 129 -5.06 8.73 -3.54
CA LEU A 129 -5.91 8.22 -4.62
C LEU A 129 -5.18 7.10 -5.38
N PRO A 130 -5.14 5.86 -4.84
CA PRO A 130 -4.33 4.77 -5.39
C PRO A 130 -5.04 3.95 -6.49
N GLU A 131 -6.15 4.42 -7.05
CA GLU A 131 -7.01 3.70 -7.99
C GLU A 131 -6.26 3.19 -9.22
N VAL A 132 -5.26 3.92 -9.69
CA VAL A 132 -4.44 3.50 -10.85
C VAL A 132 -3.74 2.16 -10.64
N LYS A 133 -3.45 1.79 -9.39
CA LYS A 133 -2.89 0.48 -9.02
C LYS A 133 -3.87 -0.68 -9.20
N LEU A 134 -5.15 -0.37 -9.35
CA LEU A 134 -6.24 -1.32 -9.61
C LEU A 134 -6.74 -1.24 -11.07
N GLY A 135 -6.05 -0.47 -11.92
CA GLY A 135 -6.48 -0.22 -13.30
C GLY A 135 -7.70 0.72 -13.39
N LEU A 136 -7.92 1.56 -12.39
CA LEU A 136 -9.03 2.47 -12.25
C LEU A 136 -8.56 3.92 -12.09
N ILE A 137 -9.49 4.86 -12.11
CA ILE A 137 -9.30 6.24 -11.67
C ILE A 137 -10.27 6.53 -10.51
N PRO A 138 -10.12 7.62 -9.75
CA PRO A 138 -11.16 8.12 -8.85
C PRO A 138 -12.48 8.26 -9.59
N GLY A 139 -13.59 7.95 -8.95
CA GLY A 139 -14.91 7.90 -9.61
C GLY A 139 -16.03 8.55 -8.81
N ALA A 140 -15.69 9.32 -7.76
CA ALA A 140 -16.64 10.07 -6.94
C ALA A 140 -16.25 11.56 -6.80
N GLY A 141 -15.62 12.11 -7.82
CA GLY A 141 -15.20 13.51 -7.91
C GLY A 141 -13.78 13.76 -7.41
N GLY A 142 -12.97 12.73 -7.19
CA GLY A 142 -11.60 12.87 -6.71
C GLY A 142 -10.71 13.64 -7.68
N THR A 143 -10.80 13.36 -9.01
CA THR A 143 -10.03 14.07 -10.04
C THR A 143 -10.47 15.52 -10.18
N GLN A 144 -11.66 15.86 -9.71
CA GLN A 144 -12.21 17.20 -9.78
C GLN A 144 -11.96 17.99 -8.49
N ARG A 145 -11.99 17.33 -7.31
CA ARG A 145 -11.81 18.01 -6.01
C ARG A 145 -10.36 18.22 -5.64
N VAL A 146 -9.49 17.22 -5.88
CA VAL A 146 -8.09 17.34 -5.45
C VAL A 146 -7.35 18.52 -6.09
N PRO A 147 -7.50 18.84 -7.40
CA PRO A 147 -6.83 20.02 -8.00
C PRO A 147 -7.43 21.36 -7.59
N ARG A 148 -8.56 21.35 -6.84
CA ARG A 148 -9.15 22.54 -6.22
C ARG A 148 -8.62 22.80 -4.80
N LEU A 149 -8.02 21.81 -4.18
CA LEU A 149 -7.38 21.91 -2.85
C LEU A 149 -5.87 22.02 -2.95
N ALA A 150 -5.25 21.20 -3.79
CA ALA A 150 -3.81 21.25 -4.10
C ALA A 150 -3.59 21.88 -5.49
N ASP A 151 -2.32 22.22 -5.79
CA ASP A 151 -1.95 22.58 -7.17
C ASP A 151 -2.19 21.38 -8.12
N ALA A 152 -2.64 21.66 -9.35
CA ALA A 152 -3.02 20.64 -10.31
C ALA A 152 -1.87 19.68 -10.68
N VAL A 153 -0.61 20.17 -10.67
CA VAL A 153 0.58 19.33 -10.92
C VAL A 153 0.72 18.32 -9.79
N ALA A 154 0.71 18.76 -8.53
CA ALA A 154 0.82 17.89 -7.36
C ALA A 154 -0.37 16.92 -7.29
N ALA A 155 -1.58 17.39 -7.55
CA ALA A 155 -2.79 16.57 -7.60
C ALA A 155 -2.67 15.45 -8.65
N PHE A 156 -2.17 15.77 -9.85
CA PHE A 156 -1.94 14.78 -10.91
C PHE A 156 -0.86 13.77 -10.52
N GLU A 157 0.25 14.21 -9.93
CA GLU A 157 1.31 13.31 -9.48
C GLU A 157 0.85 12.35 -8.38
N ILE A 158 0.03 12.81 -7.42
CA ILE A 158 -0.56 11.98 -6.38
C ILE A 158 -1.44 10.90 -7.00
N ALA A 159 -2.38 11.27 -7.86
CA ALA A 159 -3.35 10.35 -8.44
C ALA A 159 -2.70 9.39 -9.47
N SER A 160 -1.75 9.88 -10.31
CA SER A 160 -1.11 9.06 -11.35
C SER A 160 -0.10 8.05 -10.81
N SER A 161 0.55 8.36 -9.68
CA SER A 161 1.45 7.43 -9.01
C SER A 161 0.73 6.52 -8.01
N GLY A 162 -0.44 6.93 -7.53
CA GLY A 162 -1.15 6.28 -6.43
C GLY A 162 -0.33 6.25 -5.14
N ARG A 163 0.57 7.23 -4.95
CA ARG A 163 1.37 7.36 -3.73
C ARG A 163 0.51 7.84 -2.57
N LEU A 164 0.98 7.52 -1.37
CA LEU A 164 0.38 8.03 -0.15
C LEU A 164 0.98 9.39 0.20
N VAL A 165 0.14 10.28 0.72
CA VAL A 165 0.49 11.62 1.19
C VAL A 165 0.40 11.63 2.70
N GLN A 166 1.49 11.96 3.38
CA GLN A 166 1.55 12.08 4.83
C GLN A 166 0.84 13.34 5.31
N ALA A 167 0.37 13.36 6.58
CA ALA A 167 -0.38 14.48 7.15
C ALA A 167 0.33 15.83 6.96
N GLY A 168 1.64 15.92 7.22
CA GLY A 168 2.42 17.13 7.03
C GLY A 168 2.42 17.66 5.60
N GLU A 169 2.62 16.78 4.62
CA GLU A 169 2.56 17.11 3.19
C GLU A 169 1.13 17.51 2.78
N ALA A 170 0.11 16.80 3.26
CA ALA A 170 -1.29 17.10 2.95
C ALA A 170 -1.70 18.50 3.41
N ALA A 171 -1.20 18.95 4.57
CA ALA A 171 -1.41 20.32 5.06
C ALA A 171 -0.66 21.35 4.21
N GLN A 172 0.61 21.08 3.86
CA GLN A 172 1.40 21.98 3.00
C GLN A 172 0.75 22.16 1.61
N LEU A 173 0.16 21.10 1.06
CA LEU A 173 -0.56 21.14 -0.20
C LEU A 173 -1.93 21.85 -0.09
N GLY A 174 -2.44 22.06 1.12
CA GLY A 174 -3.77 22.65 1.36
C GLY A 174 -4.92 21.65 1.27
N ILE A 175 -4.63 20.35 1.22
CA ILE A 175 -5.65 19.29 1.24
C ILE A 175 -6.27 19.16 2.63
N VAL A 176 -5.47 19.34 3.69
CA VAL A 176 -5.87 19.23 5.10
C VAL A 176 -5.71 20.60 5.76
N ASP A 177 -6.67 20.97 6.62
CA ASP A 177 -6.74 22.30 7.25
C ASP A 177 -6.01 22.35 8.60
N ARG A 178 -5.98 21.22 9.34
CA ARG A 178 -5.36 21.15 10.67
C ARG A 178 -4.75 19.76 10.91
N ILE A 179 -3.61 19.69 11.56
CA ILE A 179 -2.98 18.45 12.02
C ILE A 179 -2.96 18.46 13.54
N VAL A 180 -3.26 17.30 14.14
CA VAL A 180 -3.34 17.15 15.61
C VAL A 180 -2.81 15.76 16.03
N PRO A 181 -2.40 15.59 17.28
CA PRO A 181 -2.13 14.27 17.84
C PRO A 181 -3.39 13.38 17.77
N LEU A 182 -3.22 12.08 17.52
CA LEU A 182 -4.35 11.14 17.38
C LEU A 182 -5.30 11.17 18.58
N ALA A 183 -4.76 11.30 19.79
CA ALA A 183 -5.57 11.34 21.02
C ALA A 183 -6.50 12.56 21.11
N ALA A 184 -6.14 13.67 20.45
CA ALA A 184 -6.92 14.90 20.45
C ALA A 184 -7.89 14.99 19.25
N LEU A 185 -7.78 14.09 18.26
CA LEU A 185 -8.48 14.23 16.99
C LEU A 185 -9.99 14.43 17.14
N ARG A 186 -10.66 13.64 17.96
CA ARG A 186 -12.13 13.72 18.14
C ARG A 186 -12.55 15.06 18.72
N GLU A 187 -11.88 15.50 19.78
CA GLU A 187 -12.18 16.74 20.48
C GLU A 187 -11.94 17.97 19.58
N GLU A 188 -10.77 18.00 18.93
CA GLU A 188 -10.39 19.06 17.99
C GLU A 188 -11.29 19.10 16.74
N ALA A 189 -11.78 17.95 16.26
CA ALA A 189 -12.72 17.91 15.16
C ALA A 189 -14.09 18.49 15.55
N VAL A 190 -14.58 18.18 16.76
CA VAL A 190 -15.82 18.74 17.32
C VAL A 190 -15.69 20.25 17.51
N GLN A 191 -14.54 20.70 18.02
CA GLN A 191 -14.27 22.11 18.18
C GLN A 191 -14.23 22.83 16.82
N LEU A 192 -13.50 22.31 15.83
CA LEU A 192 -13.42 22.87 14.50
C LEU A 192 -14.80 22.93 13.83
N ALA A 193 -15.61 21.89 14.00
CA ALA A 193 -16.98 21.88 13.46
C ALA A 193 -17.87 22.97 14.08
N ALA A 194 -17.76 23.16 15.40
CA ALA A 194 -18.46 24.23 16.11
C ALA A 194 -17.97 25.64 15.67
N GLU A 195 -16.67 25.83 15.46
CA GLU A 195 -16.07 27.09 14.96
C GLU A 195 -16.60 27.47 13.58
N LEU A 196 -16.90 26.47 12.72
CA LEU A 196 -17.42 26.69 11.38
C LEU A 196 -18.93 27.02 11.35
N HIS A 197 -19.65 26.81 12.44
CA HIS A 197 -21.07 27.15 12.50
C HIS A 197 -21.26 28.66 12.35
N GLY A 198 -22.18 29.03 11.44
CA GLY A 198 -22.43 30.44 11.11
C GLY A 198 -21.42 31.11 10.20
N GLN A 199 -20.34 30.41 9.83
CA GLN A 199 -19.38 30.88 8.84
C GLN A 199 -19.81 30.49 7.41
N PRO A 200 -19.34 31.22 6.36
CA PRO A 200 -19.54 30.80 4.97
C PRO A 200 -18.92 29.40 4.74
N MET A 201 -19.73 28.45 4.29
CA MET A 201 -19.27 27.10 4.02
C MET A 201 -18.39 27.04 2.79
N ARG A 202 -17.18 26.50 2.97
CA ARG A 202 -16.25 26.23 1.87
C ARG A 202 -16.65 24.94 1.18
N ARG A 203 -17.24 25.02 -0.01
CA ARG A 203 -17.49 23.87 -0.88
C ARG A 203 -16.31 23.69 -1.83
N THR A 204 -15.67 22.51 -1.79
CA THR A 204 -14.48 22.25 -2.63
C THR A 204 -14.78 22.43 -4.12
N ARG A 205 -15.96 22.02 -4.59
CA ARG A 205 -16.39 22.15 -5.98
C ARG A 205 -16.47 23.59 -6.50
N THR A 206 -16.63 24.59 -5.61
CA THR A 206 -16.73 26.01 -5.99
C THR A 206 -15.38 26.74 -5.94
N LEU A 207 -14.33 26.07 -5.42
CA LEU A 207 -12.99 26.64 -5.40
C LEU A 207 -12.39 26.69 -6.80
N PRO A 208 -11.62 27.75 -7.12
CA PRO A 208 -10.87 27.80 -8.36
C PRO A 208 -9.79 26.73 -8.38
N ILE A 209 -9.49 26.20 -9.58
CA ILE A 209 -8.35 25.31 -9.75
C ILE A 209 -7.07 26.14 -9.69
N ARG A 210 -6.09 25.60 -8.99
CA ARG A 210 -4.73 26.15 -8.94
C ARG A 210 -3.85 25.41 -9.93
N LEU A 211 -3.34 26.10 -10.93
CA LEU A 211 -2.36 25.59 -11.89
C LEU A 211 -1.20 26.57 -11.93
N SER A 212 -0.16 26.27 -11.15
CA SER A 212 1.01 27.14 -11.03
C SER A 212 1.91 27.08 -12.28
N ASP A 213 1.97 25.94 -12.95
CA ASP A 213 2.78 25.70 -14.14
C ASP A 213 2.13 24.71 -15.10
N ALA A 214 1.59 25.23 -16.20
CA ALA A 214 0.93 24.43 -17.23
C ALA A 214 1.94 23.51 -17.95
N SER A 215 3.20 23.90 -18.12
CA SER A 215 4.20 23.07 -18.77
C SER A 215 4.63 21.90 -17.87
N ALA A 216 4.73 22.11 -16.57
CA ALA A 216 4.98 21.07 -15.59
C ALA A 216 3.81 20.06 -15.53
N PHE A 217 2.54 20.53 -15.66
CA PHE A 217 1.39 19.63 -15.75
C PHE A 217 1.45 18.73 -16.99
N GLU A 218 1.74 19.29 -18.16
CA GLU A 218 1.90 18.51 -19.39
C GLU A 218 3.09 17.54 -19.32
N ALA A 219 4.21 17.98 -18.71
CA ALA A 219 5.36 17.10 -18.49
C ALA A 219 5.04 15.94 -17.54
N ALA A 220 4.27 16.17 -16.47
CA ALA A 220 3.82 15.13 -15.55
C ALA A 220 2.92 14.11 -16.26
N LYS A 221 1.98 14.56 -17.11
CA LYS A 221 1.14 13.70 -17.96
C LYS A 221 1.99 12.83 -18.87
N THR A 222 2.89 13.45 -19.63
CA THR A 222 3.79 12.75 -20.55
C THR A 222 4.60 11.67 -19.84
N LYS A 223 5.16 11.99 -18.67
CA LYS A 223 5.91 11.07 -17.83
C LYS A 223 5.07 9.90 -17.33
N ALA A 224 3.82 10.15 -16.90
CA ALA A 224 2.90 9.12 -16.44
C ALA A 224 2.51 8.18 -17.58
N LEU A 225 2.20 8.71 -18.77
CA LEU A 225 1.88 7.92 -19.97
C LEU A 225 3.05 7.07 -20.44
N ALA A 226 4.27 7.61 -20.45
CA ALA A 226 5.47 6.84 -20.78
C ALA A 226 5.73 5.66 -19.82
N ARG A 227 5.31 5.78 -18.58
CA ARG A 227 5.43 4.74 -17.54
C ARG A 227 4.28 3.75 -17.52
N ALA A 228 3.19 4.05 -18.19
CA ALA A 228 1.95 3.28 -18.14
C ALA A 228 2.08 1.85 -18.69
N ARG A 229 3.05 1.57 -19.55
CA ARG A 229 3.30 0.22 -20.12
C ARG A 229 2.03 -0.45 -20.65
N GLY A 230 1.17 0.30 -21.35
CA GLY A 230 -0.09 -0.19 -21.90
C GLY A 230 -1.26 -0.23 -20.90
N GLN A 231 -1.11 0.28 -19.69
CA GLN A 231 -2.23 0.46 -18.77
C GLN A 231 -3.13 1.62 -19.21
N ALA A 232 -4.45 1.39 -19.23
CA ALA A 232 -5.43 2.37 -19.68
C ALA A 232 -5.71 3.46 -18.63
N ALA A 233 -5.65 3.12 -17.34
CA ALA A 233 -6.00 4.02 -16.26
C ALA A 233 -5.18 5.33 -16.23
N PRO A 234 -3.85 5.37 -16.46
CA PRO A 234 -3.11 6.63 -16.52
C PRO A 234 -3.57 7.57 -17.65
N ALA A 235 -3.98 7.02 -18.81
CA ALA A 235 -4.49 7.83 -19.90
C ALA A 235 -5.87 8.41 -19.55
N ALA A 236 -6.76 7.61 -19.01
CA ALA A 236 -8.08 8.06 -18.54
C ALA A 236 -7.93 9.12 -17.43
N LEU A 237 -7.00 8.94 -16.50
CA LEU A 237 -6.72 9.93 -15.46
C LEU A 237 -6.25 11.28 -16.06
N ALA A 238 -5.37 11.24 -17.06
CA ALA A 238 -4.91 12.44 -17.75
C ALA A 238 -6.07 13.19 -18.41
N VAL A 239 -7.02 12.48 -19.01
CA VAL A 239 -8.25 13.07 -19.58
C VAL A 239 -9.11 13.69 -18.49
N ALA A 240 -9.43 12.94 -17.43
CA ALA A 240 -10.30 13.41 -16.33
C ALA A 240 -9.73 14.64 -15.61
N MET A 241 -8.42 14.66 -15.35
CA MET A 241 -7.80 15.81 -14.69
C MET A 241 -7.57 17.00 -15.63
N THR A 242 -7.43 16.78 -16.94
CA THR A 242 -7.47 17.89 -17.91
C THR A 242 -8.88 18.50 -17.97
N ALA A 243 -9.93 17.69 -17.87
CA ALA A 243 -11.32 18.18 -17.81
C ALA A 243 -11.54 19.10 -16.60
N ALA A 244 -10.89 18.84 -15.46
CA ALA A 244 -10.96 19.74 -14.32
C ALA A 244 -10.50 21.17 -14.65
N LEU A 245 -9.54 21.33 -15.58
CA LEU A 245 -9.02 22.63 -16.03
C LEU A 245 -9.89 23.31 -17.11
N THR A 246 -10.69 22.55 -17.85
CA THR A 246 -11.35 23.02 -19.08
C THR A 246 -12.87 22.97 -19.05
N HIS A 247 -13.47 22.27 -18.09
CA HIS A 247 -14.90 22.06 -17.92
C HIS A 247 -15.37 22.61 -16.56
N ASN A 248 -16.67 22.81 -16.41
CA ASN A 248 -17.22 23.05 -15.08
C ASN A 248 -17.17 21.76 -14.23
N PHE A 249 -17.40 21.89 -12.93
CA PHE A 249 -17.29 20.78 -11.99
C PHE A 249 -18.22 19.61 -12.33
N ALA A 250 -19.46 19.88 -12.71
CA ALA A 250 -20.45 18.84 -13.02
C ALA A 250 -20.02 18.03 -14.26
N GLU A 251 -19.71 18.74 -15.36
CA GLU A 251 -19.21 18.11 -16.60
C GLU A 251 -17.93 17.30 -16.37
N GLY A 252 -17.02 17.82 -15.55
CA GLY A 252 -15.79 17.09 -15.17
C GLY A 252 -16.08 15.82 -14.38
N CYS A 253 -17.04 15.86 -13.45
CA CYS A 253 -17.48 14.67 -12.69
C CYS A 253 -18.20 13.65 -13.57
N ASP A 254 -19.02 14.09 -14.53
CA ASP A 254 -19.70 13.20 -15.47
C ASP A 254 -18.68 12.46 -16.35
N LEU A 255 -17.69 13.16 -16.87
CA LEU A 255 -16.60 12.55 -17.64
C LEU A 255 -15.74 11.60 -16.77
N GLU A 256 -15.38 12.01 -15.55
CA GLU A 256 -14.67 11.13 -14.60
C GLU A 256 -15.47 9.84 -14.38
N ARG A 257 -16.79 9.97 -14.13
CA ARG A 257 -17.66 8.83 -13.88
C ARG A 257 -17.76 7.90 -15.08
N GLN A 258 -17.90 8.45 -16.28
CA GLN A 258 -17.91 7.67 -17.50
C GLN A 258 -16.60 6.85 -17.64
N LEU A 259 -15.45 7.51 -17.56
CA LEU A 259 -14.14 6.86 -17.66
C LEU A 259 -13.93 5.80 -16.58
N PHE A 260 -14.36 6.07 -15.33
CA PHE A 260 -14.32 5.10 -14.25
C PHE A 260 -15.13 3.84 -14.57
N LEU A 261 -16.35 4.00 -15.09
CA LEU A 261 -17.22 2.86 -15.42
C LEU A 261 -16.67 2.03 -16.57
N GLU A 262 -16.11 2.67 -17.59
CA GLU A 262 -15.45 2.00 -18.72
C GLU A 262 -14.26 1.17 -18.22
N LEU A 263 -13.39 1.75 -17.40
CA LEU A 263 -12.24 1.06 -16.81
C LEU A 263 -12.67 -0.08 -15.89
N ARG A 264 -13.68 0.13 -15.03
CA ARG A 264 -14.20 -0.88 -14.11
C ARG A 264 -14.63 -2.14 -14.84
N GLY A 265 -15.27 -2.01 -16.01
CA GLY A 265 -15.71 -3.11 -16.86
C GLY A 265 -14.59 -3.80 -17.63
N SER A 266 -13.41 -3.20 -17.73
CA SER A 266 -12.30 -3.69 -18.55
C SER A 266 -11.66 -4.96 -17.96
N ASP A 267 -11.16 -5.83 -18.85
CA ASP A 267 -10.43 -7.03 -18.42
C ASP A 267 -9.10 -6.67 -17.74
N GLN A 268 -8.49 -5.55 -18.12
CA GLN A 268 -7.26 -5.06 -17.48
C GLN A 268 -7.50 -4.73 -16.02
N ALA A 269 -8.55 -3.98 -15.70
CA ALA A 269 -8.87 -3.64 -14.30
C ALA A 269 -9.29 -4.89 -13.50
N LYS A 270 -10.02 -5.85 -14.11
CA LYS A 270 -10.32 -7.13 -13.46
C LYS A 270 -9.06 -7.91 -13.13
N ALA A 271 -8.11 -8.01 -14.08
CA ALA A 271 -6.83 -8.67 -13.86
C ALA A 271 -6.00 -7.98 -12.76
N MET A 272 -5.93 -6.65 -12.77
CA MET A 272 -5.20 -5.90 -11.74
C MET A 272 -5.82 -6.06 -10.35
N ARG A 273 -7.16 -6.09 -10.23
CA ARG A 273 -7.84 -6.41 -8.97
C ARG A 273 -7.54 -7.82 -8.52
N HIS A 274 -7.55 -8.79 -9.45
CA HIS A 274 -7.19 -10.18 -9.13
C HIS A 274 -5.77 -10.27 -8.56
N VAL A 275 -4.79 -9.65 -9.21
CA VAL A 275 -3.39 -9.60 -8.72
C VAL A 275 -3.32 -8.94 -7.34
N PHE A 276 -4.01 -7.82 -7.14
CA PHE A 276 -4.05 -7.13 -5.85
C PHE A 276 -4.55 -8.02 -4.70
N PHE A 277 -5.59 -8.83 -4.94
CA PHE A 277 -6.07 -9.78 -3.93
C PHE A 277 -5.12 -10.95 -3.76
N ALA A 278 -4.57 -11.48 -4.86
CA ALA A 278 -3.60 -12.57 -4.84
C ALA A 278 -2.35 -12.20 -4.02
N GLU A 279 -1.78 -11.02 -4.26
CA GLU A 279 -0.64 -10.49 -3.48
C GLU A 279 -0.94 -10.42 -1.97
N ARG A 280 -2.16 -10.01 -1.60
CA ARG A 280 -2.57 -9.95 -0.19
C ARG A 280 -2.80 -11.32 0.43
N GLN A 281 -3.21 -12.30 -0.36
CA GLN A 281 -3.47 -13.66 0.10
C GLN A 281 -2.20 -14.50 0.16
N ALA A 282 -1.27 -14.32 -0.78
CA ALA A 282 -0.05 -15.11 -0.90
C ALA A 282 0.77 -15.19 0.39
N GLY A 283 0.73 -14.14 1.19
CA GLY A 283 1.44 -14.14 2.47
C GLY A 283 0.58 -14.51 3.69
N ARG A 284 -0.67 -14.98 3.51
CA ARG A 284 -1.59 -15.34 4.61
C ARG A 284 -1.89 -16.83 4.58
N LEU A 285 -1.01 -17.61 5.17
CA LEU A 285 -1.20 -19.04 5.31
C LEU A 285 -1.94 -19.31 6.64
N PRO A 286 -3.15 -19.90 6.62
CA PRO A 286 -3.92 -20.19 7.83
C PRO A 286 -3.15 -21.04 8.85
N GLU A 287 -2.34 -21.97 8.38
CA GLU A 287 -1.49 -22.87 9.19
C GLU A 287 -0.35 -22.14 9.91
N LEU A 288 -0.01 -20.93 9.51
CA LEU A 288 1.01 -20.09 10.17
C LEU A 288 0.39 -19.07 11.14
N ARG A 289 -0.93 -19.12 11.38
CA ARG A 289 -1.57 -18.20 12.32
C ARG A 289 -1.03 -18.43 13.73
N GLY A 290 -0.44 -17.38 14.32
CA GLY A 290 0.18 -17.44 15.66
C GLY A 290 1.59 -18.01 15.68
N VAL A 291 2.15 -18.41 14.53
CA VAL A 291 3.55 -18.84 14.42
C VAL A 291 4.46 -17.61 14.32
N SER A 292 5.40 -17.50 15.24
CA SER A 292 6.42 -16.44 15.22
C SER A 292 7.55 -16.81 14.25
N GLN A 293 7.99 -15.84 13.46
CA GLN A 293 9.22 -15.98 12.65
C GLN A 293 10.46 -16.02 13.53
N ARG A 294 11.52 -16.67 13.08
CA ARG A 294 12.85 -16.59 13.69
C ARG A 294 13.44 -15.19 13.44
N PRO A 295 14.13 -14.57 14.39
CA PRO A 295 14.75 -13.27 14.18
C PRO A 295 15.90 -13.38 13.15
N VAL A 296 15.94 -12.47 12.19
CA VAL A 296 17.00 -12.39 11.17
C VAL A 296 17.48 -10.95 11.08
N SER A 297 18.77 -10.76 11.31
CA SER A 297 19.50 -9.50 11.10
C SER A 297 20.64 -9.67 10.08
N SER A 298 21.21 -10.89 9.96
CA SER A 298 22.28 -11.21 9.04
C SER A 298 21.91 -12.38 8.13
N VAL A 299 22.18 -12.21 6.83
CA VAL A 299 21.89 -13.18 5.78
C VAL A 299 23.20 -13.64 5.14
N GLY A 300 23.45 -14.96 5.18
CA GLY A 300 24.52 -15.60 4.43
C GLY A 300 24.06 -15.92 3.01
N ILE A 301 24.89 -15.71 2.02
CA ILE A 301 24.63 -16.07 0.62
C ILE A 301 25.77 -16.93 0.11
N VAL A 302 25.46 -18.07 -0.49
CA VAL A 302 26.44 -18.98 -1.09
C VAL A 302 26.42 -18.82 -2.60
N GLY A 303 27.56 -18.41 -3.16
CA GLY A 303 27.76 -18.17 -4.59
C GLY A 303 27.65 -16.71 -4.97
N ALA A 304 28.69 -16.17 -5.65
CA ALA A 304 28.79 -14.79 -6.10
C ALA A 304 28.33 -14.58 -7.57
N GLY A 305 27.58 -15.53 -8.11
CA GLY A 305 27.02 -15.45 -9.45
C GLY A 305 25.95 -14.36 -9.59
N THR A 306 25.28 -14.36 -10.74
CA THR A 306 24.23 -13.36 -11.03
C THR A 306 23.12 -13.33 -9.96
N MET A 307 22.64 -14.52 -9.55
CA MET A 307 21.57 -14.60 -8.55
C MET A 307 22.09 -14.25 -7.15
N GLY A 308 23.22 -14.86 -6.71
CA GLY A 308 23.72 -14.60 -5.37
C GLY A 308 24.10 -13.15 -5.12
N ALA A 309 24.76 -12.49 -6.08
CA ALA A 309 25.06 -11.07 -5.98
C ALA A 309 23.78 -10.19 -6.00
N GLY A 310 22.78 -10.55 -6.81
CA GLY A 310 21.48 -9.87 -6.84
C GLY A 310 20.72 -10.01 -5.52
N ILE A 311 20.68 -11.23 -4.95
CA ILE A 311 20.05 -11.52 -3.64
C ILE A 311 20.77 -10.77 -2.52
N ALA A 312 22.11 -10.79 -2.50
CA ALA A 312 22.89 -10.03 -1.52
C ALA A 312 22.58 -8.54 -1.59
N GLY A 313 22.55 -7.97 -2.81
CA GLY A 313 22.20 -6.57 -3.03
C GLY A 313 20.78 -6.23 -2.56
N ALA A 314 19.82 -7.11 -2.80
CA ALA A 314 18.43 -6.94 -2.33
C ALA A 314 18.34 -6.98 -0.80
N CYS A 315 19.00 -7.94 -0.15
CA CYS A 315 19.04 -8.05 1.31
C CYS A 315 19.69 -6.82 1.96
N LEU A 316 20.82 -6.34 1.42
CA LEU A 316 21.49 -5.13 1.89
C LEU A 316 20.59 -3.89 1.76
N ALA A 317 19.93 -3.73 0.61
CA ALA A 317 19.00 -2.63 0.38
C ALA A 317 17.79 -2.69 1.33
N ALA A 318 17.38 -3.88 1.76
CA ALA A 318 16.35 -4.09 2.77
C ALA A 318 16.85 -3.90 4.22
N GLY A 319 18.13 -3.56 4.43
CA GLY A 319 18.74 -3.27 5.73
C GLY A 319 19.18 -4.50 6.52
N PHE A 320 19.37 -5.64 5.85
CA PHE A 320 20.03 -6.81 6.45
C PHE A 320 21.54 -6.74 6.23
N ASP A 321 22.33 -7.16 7.21
CA ASP A 321 23.74 -7.45 6.97
C ASP A 321 23.86 -8.68 6.07
N ALA A 322 24.82 -8.68 5.16
CA ALA A 322 25.05 -9.79 4.22
C ALA A 322 26.47 -10.30 4.27
N VAL A 323 26.61 -11.63 4.31
CA VAL A 323 27.90 -12.33 4.17
C VAL A 323 27.81 -13.19 2.91
N LEU A 324 28.60 -12.86 1.88
CA LEU A 324 28.64 -13.58 0.62
C LEU A 324 29.86 -14.53 0.63
N ALA A 325 29.63 -15.84 0.54
CA ALA A 325 30.67 -16.84 0.45
C ALA A 325 30.84 -17.37 -0.98
N GLU A 326 32.06 -17.26 -1.51
CA GLU A 326 32.44 -17.72 -2.86
C GLU A 326 33.92 -18.10 -2.88
N PRO A 327 34.31 -19.36 -3.19
CA PRO A 327 35.72 -19.77 -3.17
C PRO A 327 36.55 -19.18 -4.33
N ASP A 328 35.95 -18.90 -5.49
CA ASP A 328 36.66 -18.34 -6.63
C ASP A 328 36.87 -16.83 -6.49
N GLU A 329 38.11 -16.37 -6.47
CA GLU A 329 38.49 -14.99 -6.26
C GLU A 329 37.93 -14.06 -7.34
N ALA A 330 37.99 -14.46 -8.60
CA ALA A 330 37.48 -13.65 -9.70
C ALA A 330 35.95 -13.55 -9.66
N ALA A 331 35.25 -14.59 -9.20
CA ALA A 331 33.81 -14.53 -8.97
C ALA A 331 33.45 -13.62 -7.80
N ARG A 332 34.23 -13.63 -6.69
CA ARG A 332 34.08 -12.69 -5.57
C ARG A 332 34.19 -11.25 -6.04
N GLU A 333 35.22 -10.92 -6.82
CA GLU A 333 35.43 -9.56 -7.33
C GLU A 333 34.26 -9.12 -8.24
N ARG A 334 33.86 -9.96 -9.19
CA ARG A 334 32.71 -9.67 -10.08
C ARG A 334 31.40 -9.50 -9.29
N GLY A 335 31.17 -10.36 -8.28
CA GLY A 335 30.00 -10.29 -7.41
C GLY A 335 29.97 -9.02 -6.58
N GLY A 336 31.10 -8.65 -5.96
CA GLY A 336 31.26 -7.42 -5.19
C GLY A 336 30.99 -6.16 -6.02
N ASN A 337 31.56 -6.09 -7.24
CA ASN A 337 31.31 -4.99 -8.18
C ASN A 337 29.84 -4.87 -8.56
N ARG A 338 29.15 -6.01 -8.81
CA ARG A 338 27.71 -6.02 -9.10
C ARG A 338 26.89 -5.51 -7.93
N ILE A 339 27.18 -5.96 -6.71
CA ILE A 339 26.49 -5.49 -5.49
C ILE A 339 26.66 -3.98 -5.32
N ALA A 340 27.87 -3.44 -5.51
CA ALA A 340 28.13 -2.00 -5.43
C ALA A 340 27.23 -1.20 -6.39
N VAL A 341 27.09 -1.66 -7.65
CA VAL A 341 26.20 -1.04 -8.65
C VAL A 341 24.73 -1.11 -8.23
N ILE A 342 24.28 -2.23 -7.64
CA ILE A 342 22.92 -2.40 -7.14
C ILE A 342 22.64 -1.40 -6.02
N LEU A 343 23.54 -1.29 -5.05
CA LEU A 343 23.38 -0.37 -3.91
C LEU A 343 23.39 1.10 -4.35
N GLU A 344 24.21 1.47 -5.30
CA GLU A 344 24.22 2.85 -5.83
C GLU A 344 22.88 3.19 -6.50
N LYS A 345 22.32 2.27 -7.29
CA LYS A 345 20.99 2.43 -7.87
C LYS A 345 19.88 2.45 -6.82
N ALA A 346 20.02 1.70 -5.73
CA ALA A 346 19.06 1.70 -4.64
C ALA A 346 19.04 3.04 -3.90
N LYS A 347 20.20 3.64 -3.61
CA LYS A 347 20.31 4.98 -3.00
C LYS A 347 19.56 6.05 -3.78
N SER A 348 19.63 6.01 -5.10
CA SER A 348 18.94 7.00 -5.97
C SER A 348 17.39 6.84 -5.99
N ARG A 349 16.87 5.71 -5.50
CA ARG A 349 15.42 5.39 -5.51
C ARG A 349 14.76 5.51 -4.14
N GLN A 350 15.53 5.43 -3.06
CA GLN A 350 15.01 5.49 -1.69
C GLN A 350 14.92 6.93 -1.19
N SER A 351 13.79 7.26 -0.59
CA SER A 351 13.68 8.38 0.33
C SER A 351 14.52 8.07 1.58
N ALA A 352 15.16 9.05 2.16
CA ALA A 352 16.27 9.06 3.13
C ALA A 352 16.16 8.19 4.42
N ALA A 353 15.34 7.14 4.49
CA ALA A 353 14.96 6.49 5.76
C ALA A 353 15.65 5.17 6.11
N ALA A 354 16.30 4.46 5.17
CA ALA A 354 16.97 3.19 5.50
C ALA A 354 18.44 3.18 5.04
N GLN A 355 19.35 2.99 5.99
CA GLN A 355 20.75 2.72 5.67
C GLN A 355 20.87 1.25 5.21
N PRO A 356 21.64 0.97 4.13
CA PRO A 356 21.95 -0.40 3.73
C PRO A 356 22.70 -1.14 4.85
N GLY A 357 22.50 -2.46 4.94
CA GLY A 357 23.27 -3.32 5.83
C GLY A 357 24.77 -3.39 5.44
N ALA A 358 25.55 -3.95 6.33
CA ALA A 358 26.99 -4.17 6.10
C ALA A 358 27.22 -5.40 5.20
N LEU A 359 28.15 -5.29 4.24
CA LEU A 359 28.58 -6.41 3.36
C LEU A 359 29.94 -6.96 3.79
N ARG A 360 30.01 -8.28 3.91
CA ARG A 360 31.28 -9.03 3.96
C ARG A 360 31.31 -10.01 2.79
N ILE A 361 32.47 -10.19 2.17
CA ILE A 361 32.70 -11.17 1.09
C ILE A 361 33.83 -12.07 1.53
N GLU A 362 33.56 -13.36 1.59
CA GLU A 362 34.43 -14.38 2.17
C GLU A 362 34.65 -15.52 1.18
N ASP A 363 35.73 -16.32 1.41
CA ASP A 363 36.10 -17.44 0.53
C ASP A 363 35.60 -18.80 1.02
N ALA A 364 35.12 -18.90 2.25
CA ALA A 364 34.74 -20.15 2.89
C ALA A 364 33.32 -20.14 3.47
N LEU A 365 32.63 -21.28 3.39
CA LEU A 365 31.32 -21.49 3.98
C LEU A 365 31.31 -21.32 5.51
N GLY A 366 32.41 -21.58 6.18
CA GLY A 366 32.57 -21.45 7.65
C GLY A 366 32.24 -20.03 8.15
N GLU A 367 32.45 -19.01 7.32
CA GLU A 367 32.18 -17.60 7.65
C GLU A 367 30.68 -17.27 7.76
N LEU A 368 29.81 -18.18 7.30
CA LEU A 368 28.36 -18.04 7.38
C LEU A 368 27.77 -18.51 8.71
N THR A 369 28.57 -19.08 9.61
CA THR A 369 28.10 -19.71 10.86
C THR A 369 27.28 -18.78 11.74
N GLY A 370 27.56 -17.46 11.73
CA GLY A 370 26.83 -16.47 12.50
C GLY A 370 25.53 -15.93 11.86
N CYS A 371 25.22 -16.34 10.62
CA CYS A 371 24.03 -15.87 9.93
C CYS A 371 22.78 -16.62 10.40
N GLN A 372 21.66 -15.90 10.55
CA GLN A 372 20.39 -16.50 10.96
C GLN A 372 19.57 -17.05 9.79
N LEU A 373 19.85 -16.57 8.58
CA LEU A 373 19.35 -17.13 7.32
C LEU A 373 20.54 -17.35 6.39
N ILE A 374 20.61 -18.49 5.72
CA ILE A 374 21.62 -18.75 4.68
C ILE A 374 20.89 -19.14 3.41
N ILE A 375 21.17 -18.45 2.31
CA ILE A 375 20.56 -18.68 0.99
C ILE A 375 21.60 -19.27 0.05
N GLU A 376 21.39 -20.50 -0.38
CA GLU A 376 22.22 -21.18 -1.36
C GLU A 376 21.79 -20.77 -2.78
N ALA A 377 22.72 -20.22 -3.56
CA ALA A 377 22.53 -19.75 -4.93
C ALA A 377 23.68 -20.21 -5.86
N VAL A 378 24.17 -21.44 -5.64
CA VAL A 378 25.19 -22.08 -6.50
C VAL A 378 24.56 -22.66 -7.78
N PHE A 379 25.38 -23.33 -8.57
CA PHE A 379 24.97 -23.91 -9.86
C PHE A 379 23.75 -24.83 -9.69
N GLU A 380 22.82 -24.80 -10.66
CA GLU A 380 21.53 -25.51 -10.63
C GLU A 380 21.72 -27.00 -10.97
N ASP A 381 22.34 -27.74 -10.06
CA ASP A 381 22.58 -29.17 -10.13
C ASP A 381 22.29 -29.83 -8.76
N MET A 382 21.61 -30.97 -8.77
CA MET A 382 21.17 -31.65 -7.55
C MET A 382 22.33 -32.09 -6.69
N ALA A 383 23.42 -32.61 -7.28
CA ALA A 383 24.57 -33.13 -6.51
C ALA A 383 25.36 -31.97 -5.87
N VAL A 384 25.58 -30.90 -6.64
CA VAL A 384 26.27 -29.70 -6.17
C VAL A 384 25.50 -29.04 -5.01
N LYS A 385 24.19 -28.84 -5.17
CA LYS A 385 23.36 -28.23 -4.12
C LYS A 385 23.24 -29.13 -2.89
N ALA A 386 23.10 -30.44 -3.08
CA ALA A 386 23.05 -31.39 -1.96
C ALA A 386 24.35 -31.39 -1.13
N ASP A 387 25.51 -31.33 -1.79
CA ASP A 387 26.80 -31.24 -1.10
C ASP A 387 26.94 -29.94 -0.30
N VAL A 388 26.61 -28.80 -0.91
CA VAL A 388 26.60 -27.49 -0.24
C VAL A 388 25.65 -27.49 0.96
N LEU A 389 24.43 -27.99 0.80
CA LEU A 389 23.44 -28.04 1.87
C LEU A 389 23.88 -29.00 3.00
N ALA A 390 24.53 -30.10 2.68
CA ALA A 390 25.11 -30.99 3.68
C ALA A 390 26.22 -30.30 4.48
N GLN A 391 27.04 -29.48 3.84
CA GLN A 391 28.07 -28.68 4.53
C GLN A 391 27.41 -27.60 5.41
N LEU A 392 26.44 -26.85 4.89
CA LEU A 392 25.70 -25.84 5.63
C LEU A 392 24.97 -26.44 6.85
N GLY A 393 24.37 -27.62 6.68
CA GLY A 393 23.71 -28.34 7.78
C GLY A 393 24.62 -28.65 8.96
N ARG A 394 25.91 -28.88 8.70
CA ARG A 394 26.92 -29.13 9.74
C ARG A 394 27.44 -27.87 10.44
N ILE A 395 27.57 -26.75 9.69
CA ILE A 395 28.20 -25.53 10.22
C ILE A 395 27.21 -24.54 10.80
N ALA A 396 25.95 -24.51 10.28
CA ALA A 396 24.94 -23.58 10.73
C ALA A 396 24.53 -23.87 12.19
N VAL A 397 24.45 -22.82 13.00
CA VAL A 397 23.99 -22.91 14.39
C VAL A 397 22.52 -23.33 14.48
N ALA A 398 22.11 -23.82 15.65
CA ALA A 398 20.70 -24.16 15.88
C ALA A 398 19.80 -22.94 15.69
N GLY A 399 18.68 -23.11 14.98
CA GLY A 399 17.75 -22.02 14.68
C GLY A 399 18.05 -21.25 13.40
N THR A 400 19.19 -21.47 12.73
CA THR A 400 19.42 -20.91 11.39
C THR A 400 18.45 -21.53 10.39
N VAL A 401 17.79 -20.70 9.59
CA VAL A 401 17.03 -21.13 8.41
C VAL A 401 18.00 -21.24 7.24
N ILE A 402 17.93 -22.34 6.51
CA ILE A 402 18.72 -22.55 5.29
C ILE A 402 17.76 -22.61 4.12
N ALA A 403 17.99 -21.77 3.13
CA ALA A 403 17.15 -21.66 1.95
C ALA A 403 17.92 -22.05 0.68
N THR A 404 17.28 -22.75 -0.25
CA THR A 404 17.81 -22.97 -1.59
C THR A 404 17.08 -22.10 -2.61
N ASN A 405 17.84 -21.48 -3.52
CA ASN A 405 17.29 -20.68 -4.60
C ASN A 405 17.03 -21.51 -5.87
N THR A 406 16.80 -22.80 -5.73
CA THR A 406 16.51 -23.67 -6.87
C THR A 406 15.21 -23.28 -7.58
N SER A 407 15.18 -23.37 -8.91
CA SER A 407 14.00 -23.09 -9.70
C SER A 407 13.07 -24.30 -9.86
N TYR A 408 13.61 -25.54 -9.82
CA TYR A 408 12.83 -26.74 -10.16
C TYR A 408 13.32 -28.03 -9.48
N LEU A 409 14.43 -27.99 -8.75
CA LEU A 409 14.92 -29.20 -8.05
C LEU A 409 14.03 -29.51 -6.84
N ASP A 410 13.93 -30.79 -6.50
CA ASP A 410 13.12 -31.25 -5.36
C ASP A 410 13.71 -30.77 -4.02
N VAL A 411 13.03 -29.79 -3.43
CA VAL A 411 13.41 -29.22 -2.12
C VAL A 411 13.44 -30.27 -1.00
N ASN A 412 12.62 -31.35 -1.08
CA ASN A 412 12.63 -32.40 -0.06
C ASN A 412 13.92 -33.20 -0.11
N ARG A 413 14.42 -33.54 -1.31
CA ARG A 413 15.70 -34.24 -1.47
C ARG A 413 16.86 -33.39 -0.97
N LEU A 414 16.83 -32.10 -1.28
CA LEU A 414 17.83 -31.15 -0.80
C LEU A 414 17.78 -30.98 0.72
N ALA A 415 16.57 -30.96 1.29
CA ALA A 415 16.36 -30.89 2.74
C ALA A 415 16.92 -32.12 3.46
N GLU A 416 16.69 -33.32 2.95
CA GLU A 416 17.25 -34.55 3.50
C GLU A 416 18.79 -34.53 3.47
N ALA A 417 19.40 -34.07 2.37
CA ALA A 417 20.85 -33.98 2.25
C ALA A 417 21.48 -33.05 3.30
N SER A 418 20.79 -32.04 3.76
CA SER A 418 21.26 -31.11 4.79
C SER A 418 21.40 -31.74 6.18
N GLY A 419 20.72 -32.87 6.45
CA GLY A 419 20.61 -33.47 7.80
C GLY A 419 19.71 -32.67 8.75
N ARG A 420 19.12 -31.53 8.30
CA ARG A 420 18.26 -30.64 9.10
C ARG A 420 17.01 -30.24 8.30
N PRO A 421 16.21 -31.20 7.83
CA PRO A 421 15.12 -30.92 6.89
C PRO A 421 14.05 -29.96 7.45
N GLN A 422 13.92 -29.84 8.77
CA GLN A 422 13.01 -28.89 9.41
C GLN A 422 13.42 -27.42 9.25
N ASP A 423 14.71 -27.15 9.02
CA ASP A 423 15.27 -25.82 8.87
C ASP A 423 15.40 -25.39 7.41
N ILE A 424 15.06 -26.29 6.45
CA ILE A 424 15.18 -26.05 5.01
C ILE A 424 13.86 -25.54 4.41
N ILE A 425 13.98 -24.48 3.58
CA ILE A 425 12.91 -23.98 2.71
C ILE A 425 13.49 -23.66 1.32
N GLY A 426 12.63 -23.50 0.32
CA GLY A 426 13.00 -22.82 -0.92
C GLY A 426 12.73 -21.33 -0.81
N LEU A 427 13.67 -20.50 -1.26
CA LEU A 427 13.47 -19.08 -1.53
C LEU A 427 13.91 -18.79 -2.96
N HIS A 428 12.98 -18.96 -3.90
CA HIS A 428 13.24 -18.78 -5.32
C HIS A 428 13.05 -17.33 -5.73
N PHE A 429 14.16 -16.64 -5.97
CA PHE A 429 14.21 -15.27 -6.48
C PHE A 429 14.24 -15.30 -8.01
N PHE A 430 13.62 -14.30 -8.63
CA PHE A 430 13.62 -14.13 -10.09
C PHE A 430 14.67 -13.11 -10.52
N ALA A 431 15.29 -13.36 -11.68
CA ALA A 431 16.33 -12.48 -12.22
C ALA A 431 15.73 -11.25 -12.93
N PRO A 432 16.25 -10.04 -12.69
CA PRO A 432 17.24 -9.65 -11.69
C PRO A 432 16.63 -9.56 -10.28
N ALA A 433 17.26 -10.19 -9.28
CA ALA A 433 16.69 -10.32 -7.93
C ALA A 433 16.43 -8.96 -7.22
N GLU A 434 17.21 -7.94 -7.55
CA GLU A 434 17.07 -6.58 -7.01
C GLU A 434 15.96 -5.74 -7.67
N ILE A 435 15.29 -6.29 -8.71
CA ILE A 435 14.23 -5.60 -9.47
C ILE A 435 12.92 -6.37 -9.40
N MET A 436 12.98 -7.69 -9.55
CA MET A 436 11.80 -8.55 -9.56
C MET A 436 11.20 -8.66 -8.16
N ARG A 437 9.92 -8.33 -8.05
CA ARG A 437 9.23 -8.25 -6.75
C ARG A 437 8.72 -9.60 -6.24
N LEU A 438 8.67 -10.63 -7.10
CA LEU A 438 8.20 -11.95 -6.73
C LEU A 438 9.34 -12.76 -6.11
N VAL A 439 9.07 -13.35 -4.95
CA VAL A 439 9.89 -14.41 -4.33
C VAL A 439 8.95 -15.56 -3.97
N GLU A 440 9.22 -16.74 -4.49
CA GLU A 440 8.49 -17.96 -4.12
C GLU A 440 9.06 -18.55 -2.85
N VAL A 441 8.20 -18.74 -1.85
CA VAL A 441 8.56 -19.44 -0.61
C VAL A 441 8.06 -20.87 -0.71
N VAL A 442 8.98 -21.81 -0.95
CA VAL A 442 8.66 -23.23 -1.17
C VAL A 442 8.82 -23.99 0.14
N ARG A 443 7.71 -24.57 0.61
CA ARG A 443 7.68 -25.41 1.80
C ARG A 443 7.96 -26.85 1.43
N GLY A 444 9.03 -27.43 1.97
CA GLY A 444 9.26 -28.87 1.94
C GLY A 444 8.32 -29.62 2.91
N GLY A 445 8.17 -30.92 2.73
CA GLY A 445 7.28 -31.75 3.57
C GLY A 445 7.66 -31.78 5.05
N LYS A 446 8.93 -31.49 5.39
CA LYS A 446 9.45 -31.46 6.78
C LYS A 446 9.81 -30.05 7.24
N SER A 447 9.64 -29.01 6.43
CA SER A 447 9.95 -27.63 6.83
C SER A 447 9.13 -27.22 8.04
N ALA A 448 9.78 -26.72 9.08
CA ALA A 448 9.09 -26.26 10.30
C ALA A 448 8.28 -25.00 10.02
N PRO A 449 7.12 -24.82 10.65
CA PRO A 449 6.26 -23.66 10.44
C PRO A 449 6.95 -22.31 10.66
N ASP A 450 7.84 -22.21 11.65
CA ASP A 450 8.59 -21.00 11.95
C ASP A 450 9.67 -20.69 10.90
N ALA A 451 10.27 -21.71 10.27
CA ALA A 451 11.17 -21.54 9.14
C ALA A 451 10.43 -20.97 7.92
N VAL A 452 9.24 -21.49 7.61
CA VAL A 452 8.37 -20.97 6.54
C VAL A 452 7.92 -19.54 6.85
N ALA A 453 7.50 -19.27 8.10
CA ALA A 453 7.12 -17.91 8.53
C ALA A 453 8.27 -16.92 8.38
N THR A 454 9.52 -17.37 8.65
CA THR A 454 10.74 -16.57 8.44
C THR A 454 10.96 -16.27 6.97
N GLY A 455 10.87 -17.27 6.09
CA GLY A 455 10.97 -17.05 4.63
C GLY A 455 9.96 -16.04 4.11
N LEU A 456 8.70 -16.15 4.54
CA LEU A 456 7.65 -15.18 4.17
C LEU A 456 7.92 -13.77 4.69
N ALA A 457 8.49 -13.63 5.88
CA ALA A 457 8.83 -12.33 6.45
C ALA A 457 9.98 -11.66 5.68
N ILE A 458 11.00 -12.44 5.31
CA ILE A 458 12.13 -11.96 4.49
C ILE A 458 11.64 -11.55 3.11
N ALA A 459 10.82 -12.37 2.45
CA ALA A 459 10.29 -12.07 1.11
C ALA A 459 9.41 -10.79 1.06
N ARG A 460 8.81 -10.38 2.18
CA ARG A 460 7.99 -9.17 2.29
C ARG A 460 8.79 -7.89 2.53
N ARG A 461 9.97 -8.00 3.06
CA ARG A 461 10.83 -6.87 3.43
C ARG A 461 11.67 -6.38 2.25
#